data_8ba2f1989f9b78c7618f886757834ebc
#
_entry.id   8ba2f1989f9b78c7618f886757834ebc
#
_cell.length_a   1.000
_cell.length_b   1.000
_cell.length_c   1.000
_cell.angle_alpha   90.00
_cell.angle_beta   90.00
_cell.angle_gamma   90.00
#
_symmetry.space_group_name_H-M   'P 1'
#
loop_
_entity.id
_entity.type
_entity.pdbx_description
1 polymer ?
#
loop_
_entity_poly.entity_id
_entity_poly.type
_entity_poly.pdbx_seq_one_letter_code
_entity_poly.pdbx_strand_id
1 'polypeptide(L)'
;LVFDGASYAVDHDGTEHQLLGDFVTGTALVTYDGDSHRFVPADDPAKLSAGWEAEYRAATLALGDYVNKNHFPGVVLGMSGGIDRALTAAIAGDALGPDRVWCVMMPSKYTSSDSLEDAKACAEALGVRYDIINIAPGVGALGEMLGDAFADTTPDTTEENIQSRLRG
;
A
#
# COMPACT_ATOMS: atom_id res chain seq x y z
N LEU A 1 11.58 4.05 -6.74
CA LEU A 1 11.61 3.42 -8.05
C LEU A 1 11.51 1.91 -7.87
N VAL A 2 10.64 1.23 -8.60
CA VAL A 2 10.47 -0.23 -8.57
C VAL A 2 10.91 -0.78 -9.91
N PHE A 3 11.67 -1.85 -9.89
CA PHE A 3 12.01 -2.64 -11.07
C PHE A 3 11.31 -4.00 -10.94
N ASP A 4 10.72 -4.44 -12.04
CA ASP A 4 10.01 -5.72 -12.10
C ASP A 4 10.97 -6.92 -12.10
N GLY A 5 12.23 -6.73 -12.51
CA GLY A 5 13.21 -7.80 -12.65
C GLY A 5 12.97 -8.60 -13.93
N ALA A 6 12.12 -9.61 -13.87
CA ALA A 6 11.66 -10.41 -15.01
C ALA A 6 12.79 -10.79 -15.99
N SER A 7 13.92 -11.29 -15.45
CA SER A 7 15.12 -11.55 -16.25
C SER A 7 14.90 -12.65 -17.30
N TYR A 8 15.41 -12.43 -18.48
CA TYR A 8 15.30 -13.37 -19.59
C TYR A 8 16.58 -13.41 -20.44
N ALA A 9 16.73 -14.44 -21.23
CA ALA A 9 17.74 -14.55 -22.28
C ALA A 9 17.06 -14.50 -23.65
N VAL A 10 17.78 -14.00 -24.66
CA VAL A 10 17.25 -13.88 -26.02
C VAL A 10 18.20 -14.55 -27.00
N ASP A 11 17.67 -15.43 -27.84
CA ASP A 11 18.40 -16.01 -28.96
C ASP A 11 18.62 -15.00 -30.11
N HIS A 12 19.53 -15.34 -31.01
CA HIS A 12 19.84 -14.51 -32.16
C HIS A 12 18.65 -14.24 -33.11
N ASP A 13 17.62 -15.07 -33.08
CA ASP A 13 16.38 -14.92 -33.84
C ASP A 13 15.25 -14.18 -33.08
N GLY A 14 15.54 -13.70 -31.89
CA GLY A 14 14.58 -13.00 -31.06
C GLY A 14 13.71 -13.89 -30.14
N THR A 15 13.98 -15.21 -30.12
CA THR A 15 13.28 -16.10 -29.18
C THR A 15 13.67 -15.77 -27.74
N GLU A 16 12.68 -15.50 -26.88
CA GLU A 16 12.88 -15.17 -25.48
C GLU A 16 12.75 -16.42 -24.59
N HIS A 17 13.65 -16.53 -23.63
CA HIS A 17 13.66 -17.57 -22.61
C HIS A 17 13.54 -16.91 -21.24
N GLN A 18 12.35 -16.98 -20.62
CA GLN A 18 12.12 -16.40 -19.30
C GLN A 18 12.89 -17.18 -18.23
N LEU A 19 13.74 -16.50 -17.47
CA LEU A 19 14.63 -17.10 -16.47
C LEU A 19 14.12 -16.89 -15.04
N LEU A 20 13.67 -15.68 -14.73
CA LEU A 20 13.15 -15.32 -13.40
C LEU A 20 11.79 -14.66 -13.52
N GLY A 21 10.95 -14.87 -12.51
CA GLY A 21 9.68 -14.15 -12.36
C GLY A 21 9.88 -12.67 -12.07
N ASP A 22 8.79 -11.93 -12.11
CA ASP A 22 8.74 -10.53 -11.75
C ASP A 22 8.71 -10.33 -10.22
N PHE A 23 9.17 -9.17 -9.78
CA PHE A 23 9.17 -8.72 -8.38
C PHE A 23 9.86 -9.67 -7.39
N VAL A 24 10.82 -10.46 -7.88
CA VAL A 24 11.62 -11.37 -7.06
C VAL A 24 13.10 -11.09 -7.20
N THR A 25 13.84 -11.31 -6.13
CA THR A 25 15.31 -11.31 -6.14
C THR A 25 15.80 -12.74 -6.26
N GLY A 26 16.68 -13.00 -7.22
CA GLY A 26 17.19 -14.35 -7.42
C GLY A 26 18.32 -14.41 -8.44
N THR A 27 18.83 -15.62 -8.64
CA THR A 27 19.78 -15.97 -9.71
C THR A 27 19.25 -17.17 -10.47
N ALA A 28 19.41 -17.15 -11.78
CA ALA A 28 19.08 -18.29 -12.64
C ALA A 28 20.32 -18.72 -13.41
N LEU A 29 20.47 -20.02 -13.61
CA LEU A 29 21.47 -20.58 -14.53
C LEU A 29 20.82 -20.76 -15.90
N VAL A 30 21.53 -20.35 -16.92
CA VAL A 30 21.13 -20.58 -18.30
C VAL A 30 22.23 -21.35 -19.02
N THR A 31 21.85 -22.35 -19.78
CA THR A 31 22.77 -23.12 -20.61
C THR A 31 22.72 -22.59 -22.03
N TYR A 32 23.87 -22.32 -22.61
CA TYR A 32 24.01 -21.95 -24.01
C TYR A 32 24.64 -23.11 -24.76
N ASP A 33 23.98 -23.57 -25.82
CA ASP A 33 24.48 -24.58 -26.71
C ASP A 33 25.32 -23.93 -27.85
N GLY A 34 26.62 -24.20 -27.84
CA GLY A 34 27.55 -23.63 -28.81
C GLY A 34 27.41 -24.16 -30.23
N ASP A 35 26.83 -25.34 -30.38
CA ASP A 35 26.66 -25.96 -31.70
C ASP A 35 25.42 -25.39 -32.42
N SER A 36 24.33 -25.26 -31.72
CA SER A 36 23.10 -24.66 -32.25
C SER A 36 23.07 -23.12 -32.16
N HIS A 37 23.99 -22.53 -31.39
CA HIS A 37 24.01 -21.10 -31.07
C HIS A 37 22.71 -20.61 -30.44
N ARG A 38 22.14 -21.40 -29.49
CA ARG A 38 20.89 -21.11 -28.80
C ARG A 38 20.99 -21.34 -27.30
N PHE A 39 20.15 -20.65 -26.57
CA PHE A 39 19.89 -20.99 -25.17
C PHE A 39 19.04 -22.25 -25.09
N VAL A 40 19.35 -23.10 -24.12
CA VAL A 40 18.53 -24.28 -23.82
C VAL A 40 17.32 -23.80 -23.04
N PRO A 41 16.08 -24.06 -23.50
CA PRO A 41 14.88 -23.69 -22.75
C PRO A 41 14.86 -24.31 -21.37
N ALA A 42 14.35 -23.57 -20.39
CA ALA A 42 14.09 -24.13 -19.07
C ALA A 42 12.90 -25.12 -19.12
N ASP A 43 12.98 -26.20 -18.35
CA ASP A 43 11.89 -27.20 -18.25
C ASP A 43 10.60 -26.56 -17.68
N ASP A 44 10.74 -25.61 -16.76
CA ASP A 44 9.63 -24.83 -16.16
C ASP A 44 9.97 -23.32 -16.23
N PRO A 45 9.59 -22.64 -17.31
CA PRO A 45 9.88 -21.22 -17.48
C PRO A 45 9.11 -20.41 -16.43
N ALA A 46 9.76 -19.38 -15.90
CA ALA A 46 9.15 -18.49 -14.94
C ALA A 46 7.90 -17.80 -15.53
N LYS A 47 6.86 -17.69 -14.71
CA LYS A 47 5.63 -16.98 -15.07
C LYS A 47 5.69 -15.54 -14.59
N LEU A 48 5.23 -14.62 -15.42
CA LEU A 48 5.10 -13.22 -15.08
C LEU A 48 3.68 -12.90 -14.64
N SER A 49 3.56 -12.02 -13.67
CA SER A 49 2.28 -11.46 -13.26
C SER A 49 1.70 -10.58 -14.37
N ALA A 50 0.38 -10.43 -14.40
CA ALA A 50 -0.29 -9.58 -15.38
C ALA A 50 -1.41 -8.76 -14.74
N GLY A 51 -1.72 -7.61 -15.34
CA GLY A 51 -2.82 -6.75 -14.92
C GLY A 51 -2.70 -6.33 -13.43
N TRP A 52 -3.80 -6.42 -12.71
CA TRP A 52 -3.87 -5.98 -11.31
C TRP A 52 -2.94 -6.73 -10.36
N GLU A 53 -2.60 -7.97 -10.65
CA GLU A 53 -1.62 -8.72 -9.85
C GLU A 53 -0.24 -8.08 -9.92
N ALA A 54 0.21 -7.72 -11.12
CA ALA A 54 1.50 -7.05 -11.31
C ALA A 54 1.54 -5.70 -10.58
N GLU A 55 0.46 -4.91 -10.67
CA GLU A 55 0.35 -3.62 -9.99
C GLU A 55 0.38 -3.78 -8.47
N TYR A 56 -0.36 -4.75 -7.93
CA TYR A 56 -0.38 -5.04 -6.50
C TYR A 56 1.00 -5.47 -5.99
N ARG A 57 1.68 -6.37 -6.70
CA ARG A 57 3.03 -6.83 -6.35
C ARG A 57 4.06 -5.71 -6.43
N ALA A 58 3.96 -4.85 -7.45
CA ALA A 58 4.80 -3.67 -7.56
C ALA A 58 4.62 -2.71 -6.38
N ALA A 59 3.38 -2.43 -5.97
CA ALA A 59 3.09 -1.57 -4.83
C ALA A 59 3.60 -2.17 -3.51
N THR A 60 3.41 -3.47 -3.31
CA THR A 60 3.90 -4.21 -2.13
C THR A 60 5.43 -4.17 -2.06
N LEU A 61 6.12 -4.45 -3.17
CA LEU A 61 7.58 -4.36 -3.23
C LEU A 61 8.08 -2.94 -2.97
N ALA A 62 7.43 -1.93 -3.59
CA ALA A 62 7.79 -0.53 -3.43
C ALA A 62 7.75 -0.09 -1.97
N LEU A 63 6.66 -0.42 -1.27
CA LEU A 63 6.47 -0.06 0.13
C LEU A 63 7.46 -0.79 1.03
N GLY A 64 7.60 -2.10 0.86
CA GLY A 64 8.54 -2.91 1.62
C GLY A 64 9.98 -2.42 1.48
N ASP A 65 10.42 -2.17 0.26
CA ASP A 65 11.75 -1.63 -0.03
C ASP A 65 11.97 -0.25 0.60
N TYR A 66 10.99 0.64 0.46
CA TYR A 66 11.09 1.98 1.01
C TYR A 66 11.23 1.98 2.53
N VAL A 67 10.35 1.25 3.21
CA VAL A 67 10.34 1.18 4.68
C VAL A 67 11.60 0.51 5.22
N ASN A 68 12.01 -0.61 4.60
CA ASN A 68 13.17 -1.37 5.06
C ASN A 68 14.50 -0.66 4.78
N LYS A 69 14.66 -0.06 3.59
CA LYS A 69 15.87 0.68 3.21
C LYS A 69 16.07 1.96 4.02
N ASN A 70 14.98 2.56 4.50
CA ASN A 70 15.05 3.73 5.40
C ASN A 70 15.06 3.36 6.89
N HIS A 71 15.05 2.06 7.22
CA HIS A 71 15.04 1.56 8.59
C HIS A 71 13.87 2.04 9.43
N PHE A 72 12.71 2.26 8.82
CA PHE A 72 11.51 2.61 9.55
C PHE A 72 10.96 1.39 10.29
N PRO A 73 10.47 1.54 11.53
CA PRO A 73 9.96 0.43 12.30
C PRO A 73 8.66 -0.15 11.72
N GLY A 74 7.89 0.67 10.99
CA GLY A 74 6.60 0.30 10.40
C GLY A 74 5.91 1.51 9.81
N VAL A 75 4.61 1.39 9.59
CA VAL A 75 3.76 2.45 9.03
C VAL A 75 2.52 2.67 9.90
N VAL A 76 2.03 3.91 9.88
CA VAL A 76 0.75 4.30 10.50
C VAL A 76 -0.19 4.72 9.36
N LEU A 77 -1.42 4.21 9.39
CA LEU A 77 -2.43 4.50 8.39
C LEU A 77 -3.70 5.05 9.03
N GLY A 78 -4.21 6.16 8.50
CA GLY A 78 -5.55 6.63 8.83
C GLY A 78 -6.59 5.70 8.21
N MET A 79 -7.36 4.98 9.03
CA MET A 79 -8.40 4.05 8.58
C MET A 79 -9.76 4.74 8.39
N SER A 80 -10.57 4.21 7.47
CA SER A 80 -12.00 4.51 7.32
C SER A 80 -12.68 3.30 6.69
N GLY A 81 -14.00 3.27 6.62
CA GLY A 81 -14.76 2.23 5.90
C GLY A 81 -14.60 2.23 4.37
N GLY A 82 -13.75 3.10 3.80
CA GLY A 82 -13.54 3.19 2.35
C GLY A 82 -12.54 2.17 1.83
N ILE A 83 -12.82 1.65 0.62
CA ILE A 83 -12.02 0.60 -0.06
C ILE A 83 -10.56 1.01 -0.28
N ASP A 84 -10.27 2.28 -0.59
CA ASP A 84 -8.90 2.74 -0.86
C ASP A 84 -7.99 2.56 0.37
N ARG A 85 -8.53 2.84 1.57
CA ARG A 85 -7.77 2.66 2.82
C ARG A 85 -7.64 1.20 3.21
N ALA A 86 -8.68 0.39 2.94
CA ALA A 86 -8.62 -1.05 3.11
C ALA A 86 -7.54 -1.68 2.22
N LEU A 87 -7.51 -1.30 0.93
CA LEU A 87 -6.48 -1.75 0.00
C LEU A 87 -5.06 -1.30 0.42
N THR A 88 -4.92 -0.05 0.86
CA THR A 88 -3.64 0.46 1.36
C THR A 88 -3.15 -0.32 2.58
N ALA A 89 -4.06 -0.65 3.51
CA ALA A 89 -3.74 -1.46 4.68
C ALA A 89 -3.35 -2.90 4.30
N ALA A 90 -4.02 -3.50 3.32
CA ALA A 90 -3.68 -4.82 2.80
C ALA A 90 -2.28 -4.84 2.18
N ILE A 91 -1.98 -3.89 1.29
CA ILE A 91 -0.64 -3.73 0.69
C ILE A 91 0.44 -3.56 1.79
N ALA A 92 0.14 -2.77 2.82
CA ALA A 92 1.08 -2.56 3.93
C ALA A 92 1.30 -3.83 4.75
N GLY A 93 0.23 -4.58 5.03
CA GLY A 93 0.29 -5.87 5.72
C GLY A 93 1.12 -6.90 4.96
N ASP A 94 0.91 -7.00 3.66
CA ASP A 94 1.65 -7.95 2.80
C ASP A 94 3.12 -7.53 2.61
N ALA A 95 3.40 -6.22 2.58
CA ALA A 95 4.75 -5.71 2.41
C ALA A 95 5.64 -5.82 3.66
N LEU A 96 5.05 -5.65 4.85
CA LEU A 96 5.81 -5.45 6.09
C LEU A 96 5.52 -6.52 7.16
N GLY A 97 4.44 -7.25 6.99
CA GLY A 97 3.85 -8.06 8.04
C GLY A 97 2.92 -7.26 8.96
N PRO A 98 1.89 -7.91 9.53
CA PRO A 98 0.84 -7.23 10.30
C PRO A 98 1.35 -6.48 11.54
N ASP A 99 2.41 -6.99 12.17
CA ASP A 99 3.00 -6.39 13.37
C ASP A 99 3.62 -5.01 13.15
N ARG A 100 3.91 -4.67 11.89
CA ARG A 100 4.52 -3.39 11.50
C ARG A 100 3.53 -2.41 10.90
N VAL A 101 2.24 -2.71 10.96
CA VAL A 101 1.17 -1.85 10.45
C VAL A 101 0.24 -1.44 11.58
N TRP A 102 0.08 -0.15 11.74
CA TRP A 102 -0.83 0.43 12.73
C TRP A 102 -1.92 1.23 12.02
N CYS A 103 -3.15 0.74 12.08
CA CYS A 103 -4.33 1.42 11.55
C CYS A 103 -4.99 2.25 12.65
N VAL A 104 -5.26 3.51 12.37
CA VAL A 104 -5.89 4.44 13.31
C VAL A 104 -7.17 4.99 12.71
N MET A 105 -8.29 4.71 13.34
CA MET A 105 -9.57 5.34 13.01
C MET A 105 -9.71 6.63 13.81
N MET A 106 -10.00 7.72 13.11
CA MET A 106 -10.12 9.05 13.70
C MET A 106 -11.55 9.60 13.48
N PRO A 107 -12.54 9.12 14.26
CA PRO A 107 -13.92 9.55 14.10
C PRO A 107 -14.14 10.99 14.55
N SER A 108 -15.08 11.63 13.87
CA SER A 108 -15.66 12.92 14.25
C SER A 108 -17.18 12.77 14.36
N LYS A 109 -17.88 13.86 14.64
CA LYS A 109 -19.37 13.88 14.73
C LYS A 109 -20.09 13.42 13.45
N TYR A 110 -19.39 13.40 12.31
CA TYR A 110 -19.96 13.02 11.00
C TYR A 110 -19.59 11.60 10.57
N THR A 111 -18.85 10.86 11.38
CA THR A 111 -18.46 9.49 11.07
C THR A 111 -19.62 8.54 11.35
N SER A 112 -20.06 7.77 10.35
CA SER A 112 -21.12 6.77 10.51
C SER A 112 -20.66 5.56 11.31
N SER A 113 -21.62 4.86 11.95
CA SER A 113 -21.38 3.58 12.64
C SER A 113 -20.81 2.53 11.67
N ASP A 114 -21.38 2.45 10.47
CA ASP A 114 -20.97 1.49 9.45
C ASP A 114 -19.49 1.67 9.09
N SER A 115 -19.04 2.92 8.93
CA SER A 115 -17.60 3.19 8.67
C SER A 115 -16.68 2.74 9.80
N LEU A 116 -17.15 2.79 11.06
CA LEU A 116 -16.39 2.29 12.22
C LEU A 116 -16.32 0.77 12.22
N GLU A 117 -17.44 0.12 11.95
CA GLU A 117 -17.55 -1.34 11.89
C GLU A 117 -16.73 -1.92 10.73
N ASP A 118 -16.83 -1.34 9.54
CA ASP A 118 -16.08 -1.75 8.36
C ASP A 118 -14.56 -1.58 8.56
N ALA A 119 -14.13 -0.45 9.12
CA ALA A 119 -12.71 -0.21 9.40
C ALA A 119 -12.15 -1.21 10.41
N LYS A 120 -12.93 -1.52 11.46
CA LYS A 120 -12.55 -2.52 12.45
C LYS A 120 -12.48 -3.92 11.86
N ALA A 121 -13.52 -4.33 11.13
CA ALA A 121 -13.57 -5.66 10.49
C ALA A 121 -12.41 -5.85 9.50
N CYS A 122 -12.08 -4.83 8.73
CA CYS A 122 -10.95 -4.85 7.81
C CYS A 122 -9.61 -5.04 8.57
N ALA A 123 -9.37 -4.26 9.62
CA ALA A 123 -8.14 -4.37 10.40
C ALA A 123 -8.02 -5.74 11.10
N GLU A 124 -9.12 -6.28 11.64
CA GLU A 124 -9.17 -7.62 12.24
C GLU A 124 -8.88 -8.72 11.20
N ALA A 125 -9.45 -8.61 10.00
CA ALA A 125 -9.21 -9.56 8.91
C ALA A 125 -7.75 -9.56 8.44
N LEU A 126 -7.10 -8.40 8.45
CA LEU A 126 -5.68 -8.23 8.12
C LEU A 126 -4.74 -8.60 9.29
N GLY A 127 -5.26 -8.77 10.51
CA GLY A 127 -4.48 -9.04 11.71
C GLY A 127 -3.58 -7.88 12.15
N VAL A 128 -3.85 -6.66 11.69
CA VAL A 128 -3.04 -5.48 11.99
C VAL A 128 -3.51 -4.78 13.27
N ARG A 129 -2.62 -4.02 13.90
CA ARG A 129 -2.99 -3.19 15.04
C ARG A 129 -4.02 -2.14 14.64
N TYR A 130 -5.09 -2.01 15.44
CA TYR A 130 -6.16 -1.04 15.22
C TYR A 130 -6.47 -0.28 16.51
N ASP A 131 -6.47 1.05 16.42
CA ASP A 131 -6.85 1.94 17.50
C ASP A 131 -7.84 3.00 17.02
N ILE A 132 -8.66 3.51 17.94
CA ILE A 132 -9.61 4.59 17.68
C ILE A 132 -9.17 5.83 18.47
N ILE A 133 -8.92 6.93 17.76
CA ILE A 133 -8.60 8.23 18.35
C ILE A 133 -9.70 9.22 17.99
N ASN A 134 -10.55 9.56 18.95
CA ASN A 134 -11.63 10.54 18.74
C ASN A 134 -11.05 11.95 18.56
N ILE A 135 -11.21 12.53 17.37
CA ILE A 135 -10.74 13.89 17.07
C ILE A 135 -11.76 15.00 17.36
N ALA A 136 -12.98 14.66 17.76
CA ALA A 136 -14.03 15.66 18.01
C ALA A 136 -13.63 16.74 19.03
N PRO A 137 -12.92 16.44 20.13
CA PRO A 137 -12.45 17.48 21.05
C PRO A 137 -11.49 18.49 20.38
N GLY A 138 -10.58 18.01 19.52
CA GLY A 138 -9.66 18.88 18.79
C GLY A 138 -10.38 19.77 17.77
N VAL A 139 -11.36 19.19 17.04
CA VAL A 139 -12.20 19.94 16.11
C VAL A 139 -12.98 21.04 16.86
N GLY A 140 -13.54 20.71 18.04
CA GLY A 140 -14.24 21.68 18.87
C GLY A 140 -13.34 22.82 19.34
N ALA A 141 -12.17 22.50 19.87
CA ALA A 141 -11.20 23.50 20.32
C ALA A 141 -10.77 24.45 19.17
N LEU A 142 -10.48 23.91 17.99
CA LEU A 142 -10.16 24.75 16.82
C LEU A 142 -11.37 25.60 16.38
N GLY A 143 -12.58 25.07 16.43
CA GLY A 143 -13.80 25.83 16.15
C GLY A 143 -14.00 26.99 17.12
N GLU A 144 -13.74 26.79 18.42
CA GLU A 144 -13.78 27.85 19.43
C GLU A 144 -12.71 28.94 19.18
N MET A 145 -11.48 28.52 18.88
CA MET A 145 -10.38 29.46 18.61
C MET A 145 -10.63 30.33 17.35
N LEU A 146 -11.32 29.78 16.36
CA LEU A 146 -11.61 30.43 15.09
C LEU A 146 -12.98 31.15 15.10
N GLY A 147 -13.77 31.00 16.16
CA GLY A 147 -15.14 31.51 16.27
C GLY A 147 -15.30 32.99 15.94
N ASP A 148 -14.42 33.82 16.48
CA ASP A 148 -14.45 35.28 16.21
C ASP A 148 -14.11 35.60 14.75
N ALA A 149 -13.18 34.83 14.15
CA ALA A 149 -12.79 35.03 12.75
C ALA A 149 -13.89 34.60 11.77
N PHE A 150 -14.75 33.68 12.16
CA PHE A 150 -15.84 33.13 11.33
C PHE A 150 -17.24 33.58 11.76
N ALA A 151 -17.35 34.56 12.67
CA ALA A 151 -18.63 34.99 13.25
C ALA A 151 -19.66 35.43 12.18
N ASP A 152 -19.20 36.00 11.08
CA ASP A 152 -20.06 36.52 9.99
C ASP A 152 -20.11 35.57 8.77
N THR A 153 -19.59 34.32 8.91
CA THR A 153 -19.61 33.35 7.81
C THR A 153 -20.65 32.26 8.02
N THR A 154 -21.15 31.69 6.93
CA THR A 154 -21.97 30.47 6.99
C THR A 154 -21.05 29.25 6.93
N PRO A 155 -21.35 28.16 7.69
CA PRO A 155 -20.62 26.92 7.62
C PRO A 155 -20.46 26.42 6.18
N ASP A 156 -19.24 26.05 5.80
CA ASP A 156 -18.89 25.56 4.46
C ASP A 156 -17.83 24.44 4.52
N THR A 157 -17.06 24.28 3.47
CA THR A 157 -15.95 23.31 3.39
C THR A 157 -14.83 23.59 4.39
N THR A 158 -14.83 24.73 5.08
CA THR A 158 -13.80 25.08 6.08
C THR A 158 -13.84 24.14 7.27
N GLU A 159 -15.03 23.76 7.75
CA GLU A 159 -15.20 22.81 8.85
C GLU A 159 -14.73 21.41 8.47
N GLU A 160 -14.91 21.00 7.22
CA GLU A 160 -14.38 19.73 6.71
C GLU A 160 -12.85 19.78 6.62
N ASN A 161 -12.28 20.91 6.19
CA ASN A 161 -10.84 21.13 6.13
C ASN A 161 -10.17 21.07 7.52
N ILE A 162 -10.81 21.62 8.56
CA ILE A 162 -10.34 21.51 9.95
C ILE A 162 -10.20 20.05 10.36
N GLN A 163 -11.20 19.23 10.05
CA GLN A 163 -11.15 17.80 10.36
C GLN A 163 -10.04 17.08 9.56
N SER A 164 -9.90 17.40 8.27
CA SER A 164 -8.87 16.82 7.43
C SER A 164 -7.46 17.14 7.94
N ARG A 165 -7.24 18.39 8.38
CA ARG A 165 -5.96 18.84 8.95
C ARG A 165 -5.63 18.19 10.30
N LEU A 166 -6.64 17.84 11.10
CA LEU A 166 -6.43 17.12 12.35
C LEU A 166 -6.13 15.62 12.15
N ARG A 167 -6.47 15.07 10.99
CA ARG A 167 -6.17 13.67 10.65
C ARG A 167 -4.76 13.47 10.06
N GLY A 168 -4.09 14.50 9.67
CA GLY A 168 -2.76 14.46 9.05
C GLY A 168 -2.49 15.66 8.21
#